data_29e46aae528330e31b133f17ca0b4c9d
#
_entry.id   29e46aae528330e31b133f17ca0b4c9d
#
_cell.length_a   1.000
_cell.length_b   1.000
_cell.length_c   1.000
_cell.angle_alpha   90.00
_cell.angle_beta   90.00
_cell.angle_gamma   90.00
#
_symmetry.space_group_name_H-M   'P 1'
#
loop_
_entity.id
_entity.type
_entity.pdbx_description
1 polymer ?
#
loop_
_entity_poly.entity_id
_entity_poly.type
_entity_poly.pdbx_seq_one_letter_code
_entity_poly.pdbx_strand_id
1 'polypeptide(L)'
;MEIKFKDIKVVKTEKFDNSLKNLEFVPAENLGVKNYNWDKKDGYKVPENRVCYNSYLYKVEDSEIDPIDKFFLHGKENLQYLDGGSALHLNLEEFPTKESYKKLYIVAAKVGCNYWTWNVKCTICEEKNCGYIDKRTLDHCPKCGSKNISYGTRVIGYLRKIN
;
A
#
# COMPACT_ATOMS: atom_id res chain seq x y z
N MET A 1 -3.87 15.98 -12.23
CA MET A 1 -5.27 15.49 -12.39
C MET A 1 -5.96 15.69 -11.04
N GLU A 2 -6.81 16.69 -10.94
CA GLU A 2 -7.51 16.99 -9.70
C GLU A 2 -8.65 15.98 -9.50
N ILE A 3 -8.48 15.04 -8.58
CA ILE A 3 -9.56 14.10 -8.23
C ILE A 3 -10.53 14.86 -7.32
N LYS A 4 -11.63 15.32 -7.90
CA LYS A 4 -12.72 15.94 -7.13
C LYS A 4 -13.56 14.85 -6.49
N PHE A 5 -13.41 14.63 -5.20
CA PHE A 5 -14.19 13.69 -4.39
C PHE A 5 -15.71 13.93 -4.38
N LYS A 6 -16.18 15.05 -4.92
CA LYS A 6 -17.61 15.38 -5.03
C LYS A 6 -18.43 14.39 -5.88
N ASP A 7 -17.76 13.55 -6.67
CA ASP A 7 -18.42 12.61 -7.58
C ASP A 7 -18.49 11.17 -7.07
N ILE A 8 -17.93 10.88 -5.89
CA ILE A 8 -18.11 9.60 -5.24
C ILE A 8 -19.48 9.63 -4.55
N LYS A 9 -20.52 9.21 -5.26
CA LYS A 9 -21.80 8.88 -4.64
C LYS A 9 -21.60 7.66 -3.75
N VAL A 10 -21.49 7.89 -2.45
CA VAL A 10 -21.75 6.84 -1.47
C VAL A 10 -23.23 6.50 -1.61
N VAL A 11 -23.54 5.45 -2.37
CA VAL A 11 -24.88 4.94 -2.46
C VAL A 11 -25.20 4.29 -1.13
N LYS A 12 -25.80 5.06 -0.21
CA LYS A 12 -26.48 4.49 0.95
C LYS A 12 -27.65 3.68 0.40
N THR A 13 -27.44 2.40 0.23
CA THR A 13 -28.56 1.49 -0.04
C THR A 13 -29.36 1.37 1.26
N GLU A 14 -30.58 1.87 1.25
CA GLU A 14 -31.51 1.90 2.41
C GLU A 14 -31.92 0.52 2.95
N LYS A 15 -31.34 -0.56 2.45
CA LYS A 15 -31.67 -1.96 2.80
C LYS A 15 -30.67 -2.66 3.72
N PHE A 16 -29.76 -1.94 4.34
CA PHE A 16 -28.93 -2.57 5.36
C PHE A 16 -29.58 -2.37 6.72
N ASP A 17 -29.90 -3.47 7.38
CA ASP A 17 -30.37 -3.48 8.75
C ASP A 17 -29.43 -2.69 9.69
N ASN A 18 -29.81 -2.50 10.95
CA ASN A 18 -29.04 -1.77 11.97
C ASN A 18 -27.72 -2.45 12.36
N SER A 19 -27.11 -3.26 11.49
CA SER A 19 -25.80 -3.84 11.73
C SER A 19 -24.72 -2.77 11.72
N LEU A 20 -23.78 -2.87 12.66
CA LEU A 20 -22.58 -2.04 12.70
C LEU A 20 -21.80 -2.28 11.41
N LYS A 21 -21.56 -1.21 10.66
CA LYS A 21 -20.78 -1.25 9.43
C LYS A 21 -19.45 -0.59 9.70
N ASN A 22 -18.39 -1.19 9.17
CA ASN A 22 -17.04 -0.64 9.23
C ASN A 22 -16.57 -0.38 7.80
N LEU A 23 -16.33 0.88 7.47
CA LEU A 23 -15.74 1.28 6.21
C LEU A 23 -14.29 1.71 6.45
N GLU A 24 -13.36 1.03 5.80
CA GLU A 24 -11.94 1.30 5.93
C GLU A 24 -11.19 1.18 4.60
N PHE A 25 -10.05 1.87 4.48
CA PHE A 25 -9.11 1.69 3.39
C PHE A 25 -7.94 0.84 3.86
N VAL A 26 -7.85 -0.39 3.33
CA VAL A 26 -6.76 -1.33 3.60
C VAL A 26 -6.24 -1.94 2.31
N PRO A 27 -4.95 -2.30 2.22
CA PRO A 27 -4.43 -3.02 1.06
C PRO A 27 -5.12 -4.39 0.93
N ALA A 28 -5.63 -4.69 -0.25
CA ALA A 28 -6.36 -5.93 -0.54
C ALA A 28 -6.04 -6.46 -1.95
N GLU A 29 -4.77 -6.45 -2.35
CA GLU A 29 -4.33 -6.74 -3.72
C GLU A 29 -4.79 -8.12 -4.20
N ASN A 30 -4.68 -9.15 -3.36
CA ASN A 30 -5.14 -10.50 -3.72
C ASN A 30 -6.66 -10.54 -3.97
N LEU A 31 -7.43 -9.81 -3.18
CA LEU A 31 -8.88 -9.68 -3.37
C LEU A 31 -9.18 -8.86 -4.63
N GLY A 32 -8.42 -7.80 -4.88
CA GLY A 32 -8.51 -6.99 -6.09
C GLY A 32 -8.29 -7.82 -7.36
N VAL A 33 -7.29 -8.71 -7.38
CA VAL A 33 -7.05 -9.65 -8.49
C VAL A 33 -8.20 -10.63 -8.64
N LYS A 34 -8.66 -11.22 -7.53
CA LYS A 34 -9.72 -12.23 -7.53
C LYS A 34 -11.03 -11.66 -8.03
N ASN A 35 -11.46 -10.50 -7.53
CA ASN A 35 -12.67 -9.84 -7.95
C ASN A 35 -12.60 -9.40 -9.42
N TYR A 36 -11.48 -8.84 -9.86
CA TYR A 36 -11.25 -8.49 -11.26
C TYR A 36 -11.46 -9.69 -12.19
N ASN A 37 -10.88 -10.85 -11.84
CA ASN A 37 -11.01 -12.06 -12.65
C ASN A 37 -12.45 -12.62 -12.65
N TRP A 38 -13.17 -12.53 -11.55
CA TRP A 38 -14.57 -12.93 -11.48
C TRP A 38 -15.43 -12.03 -12.36
N ASP A 39 -15.33 -10.72 -12.20
CA ASP A 39 -16.11 -9.76 -12.99
C ASP A 39 -15.84 -9.91 -14.48
N LYS A 40 -14.57 -10.10 -14.87
CA LYS A 40 -14.19 -10.37 -16.25
C LYS A 40 -14.81 -11.65 -16.79
N LYS A 41 -14.82 -12.73 -15.99
CA LYS A 41 -15.42 -14.02 -16.35
C LYS A 41 -16.94 -13.91 -16.51
N ASP A 42 -17.57 -13.13 -15.65
CA ASP A 42 -19.01 -12.93 -15.63
C ASP A 42 -19.49 -11.88 -16.64
N GLY A 43 -18.58 -11.36 -17.48
CA GLY A 43 -18.88 -10.43 -18.59
C GLY A 43 -19.06 -8.98 -18.16
N TYR A 44 -18.70 -8.61 -16.94
CA TYR A 44 -18.71 -7.21 -16.53
C TYR A 44 -17.57 -6.43 -17.16
N LYS A 45 -17.79 -5.14 -17.40
CA LYS A 45 -16.75 -4.24 -17.92
C LYS A 45 -15.68 -4.01 -16.84
N VAL A 46 -14.46 -4.46 -17.11
CA VAL A 46 -13.30 -4.28 -16.26
C VAL A 46 -12.26 -3.36 -16.91
N PRO A 47 -11.34 -2.72 -16.16
CA PRO A 47 -10.26 -1.92 -16.73
C PRO A 47 -9.38 -2.74 -17.67
N GLU A 48 -9.21 -2.30 -18.92
CA GLU A 48 -8.47 -3.05 -19.96
C GLU A 48 -6.95 -3.00 -19.77
N ASN A 49 -6.44 -1.92 -19.17
CA ASN A 49 -5.00 -1.68 -18.98
C ASN A 49 -4.46 -2.24 -17.65
N ARG A 50 -5.19 -3.13 -17.00
CA ARG A 50 -4.88 -3.66 -15.69
C ARG A 50 -5.28 -5.12 -15.56
N VAL A 51 -4.78 -5.76 -14.52
CA VAL A 51 -5.09 -7.16 -14.17
C VAL A 51 -5.72 -7.30 -12.78
N CYS A 52 -6.00 -6.17 -12.13
CA CYS A 52 -6.62 -6.13 -10.80
C CYS A 52 -7.34 -4.80 -10.54
N TYR A 53 -8.21 -4.78 -9.57
CA TYR A 53 -8.76 -3.54 -9.01
C TYR A 53 -7.78 -2.87 -8.04
N ASN A 54 -7.92 -1.56 -7.86
CA ASN A 54 -7.18 -0.83 -6.85
C ASN A 54 -7.73 -1.11 -5.45
N SER A 55 -6.81 -1.22 -4.49
CA SER A 55 -7.16 -1.23 -3.06
C SER A 55 -7.31 0.18 -2.50
N TYR A 56 -6.75 1.18 -3.18
CA TYR A 56 -6.77 2.58 -2.78
C TYR A 56 -7.37 3.47 -3.86
N LEU A 57 -7.43 4.76 -3.58
CA LEU A 57 -7.85 5.80 -4.52
C LEU A 57 -6.86 6.00 -5.68
N TYR A 58 -5.69 5.38 -5.60
CA TYR A 58 -4.61 5.44 -6.58
C TYR A 58 -4.00 4.05 -6.79
N LYS A 59 -3.21 3.89 -7.83
CA LYS A 59 -2.40 2.68 -8.03
C LYS A 59 -1.24 2.69 -7.03
N VAL A 60 -1.08 1.60 -6.28
CA VAL A 60 -0.01 1.49 -5.26
C VAL A 60 1.38 1.61 -5.91
N GLU A 61 1.51 1.10 -7.14
CA GLU A 61 2.75 1.13 -7.93
C GLU A 61 3.00 2.46 -8.66
N ASP A 62 2.07 3.43 -8.55
CA ASP A 62 2.19 4.71 -9.24
C ASP A 62 3.28 5.56 -8.60
N SER A 63 4.39 5.72 -9.34
CA SER A 63 5.54 6.53 -8.92
C SER A 63 5.32 8.03 -9.08
N GLU A 64 4.29 8.45 -9.82
CA GLU A 64 3.96 9.86 -10.01
C GLU A 64 3.31 10.48 -8.78
N ILE A 65 2.74 9.64 -7.88
CA ILE A 65 2.14 10.09 -6.63
C ILE A 65 3.19 10.00 -5.53
N ASP A 66 3.67 11.14 -5.08
CA ASP A 66 4.70 11.19 -4.06
C ASP A 66 4.16 10.81 -2.64
N PRO A 67 5.05 10.50 -1.68
CA PRO A 67 4.66 10.16 -0.33
C PRO A 67 3.83 11.23 0.39
N ILE A 68 4.03 12.51 0.08
CA ILE A 68 3.30 13.62 0.70
C ILE A 68 1.86 13.63 0.20
N ASP A 69 1.65 13.47 -1.11
CA ASP A 69 0.31 13.37 -1.69
C ASP A 69 -0.45 12.15 -1.13
N LYS A 70 0.24 11.03 -0.93
CA LYS A 70 -0.34 9.86 -0.27
C LYS A 70 -0.79 10.16 1.16
N PHE A 71 -0.02 10.94 1.94
CA PHE A 71 -0.47 11.38 3.25
C PHE A 71 -1.73 12.25 3.20
N PHE A 72 -1.84 13.17 2.24
CA PHE A 72 -3.05 13.97 2.06
C PHE A 72 -4.26 13.09 1.73
N LEU A 73 -4.10 12.13 0.81
CA LEU A 73 -5.16 11.20 0.43
C LEU A 73 -5.63 10.30 1.59
N HIS A 74 -4.76 10.00 2.53
CA HIS A 74 -5.06 9.23 3.75
C HIS A 74 -5.24 10.12 4.99
N GLY A 75 -5.38 11.43 4.80
CA GLY A 75 -5.54 12.42 5.85
C GLY A 75 -6.99 12.64 6.27
N LYS A 76 -7.19 13.61 7.18
CA LYS A 76 -8.47 13.90 7.84
C LYS A 76 -9.63 14.18 6.89
N GLU A 77 -9.36 14.74 5.71
CA GLU A 77 -10.42 15.07 4.73
C GLU A 77 -11.13 13.83 4.20
N ASN A 78 -10.41 12.71 4.08
CA ASN A 78 -10.98 11.44 3.67
C ASN A 78 -11.34 10.56 4.86
N LEU A 79 -10.57 10.62 5.95
CA LEU A 79 -10.82 9.84 7.16
C LEU A 79 -12.17 10.14 7.81
N GLN A 80 -12.71 11.34 7.66
CA GLN A 80 -14.03 11.70 8.19
C GLN A 80 -15.18 10.83 7.62
N TYR A 81 -14.95 10.15 6.50
CA TYR A 81 -15.93 9.26 5.86
C TYR A 81 -15.72 7.78 6.18
N LEU A 82 -14.69 7.46 6.96
CA LEU A 82 -14.25 6.10 7.26
C LEU A 82 -14.36 5.80 8.75
N ASP A 83 -15.16 4.80 9.11
CA ASP A 83 -15.29 4.37 10.51
C ASP A 83 -14.08 3.59 10.99
N GLY A 84 -13.49 2.78 10.10
CA GLY A 84 -12.33 1.92 10.38
C GLY A 84 -10.98 2.57 10.08
N GLY A 85 -10.98 3.80 9.53
CA GLY A 85 -9.76 4.52 9.20
C GLY A 85 -9.11 4.11 7.87
N SER A 86 -7.86 4.48 7.68
CA SER A 86 -7.13 4.27 6.44
C SER A 86 -5.70 3.84 6.70
N ALA A 87 -5.34 2.64 6.26
CA ALA A 87 -4.01 2.05 6.43
C ALA A 87 -3.11 2.40 5.23
N LEU A 88 -2.30 3.44 5.37
CA LEU A 88 -1.36 3.85 4.33
C LEU A 88 -0.08 3.03 4.37
N HIS A 89 0.26 2.39 3.26
CA HIS A 89 1.54 1.72 3.04
C HIS A 89 2.41 2.56 2.10
N LEU A 90 3.48 3.14 2.64
CA LEU A 90 4.45 3.92 1.87
C LEU A 90 5.60 3.04 1.43
N ASN A 91 5.66 2.76 0.13
CA ASN A 91 6.78 2.05 -0.47
C ASN A 91 7.89 3.07 -0.76
N LEU A 92 9.01 2.92 -0.07
CA LEU A 92 10.18 3.76 -0.22
C LEU A 92 11.26 2.93 -0.92
N GLU A 93 11.90 3.51 -1.92
CA GLU A 93 12.96 2.82 -2.67
C GLU A 93 14.23 2.65 -1.84
N GLU A 94 14.48 3.60 -0.93
CA GLU A 94 15.64 3.62 -0.06
C GLU A 94 15.27 3.97 1.39
N PHE A 95 16.19 3.74 2.31
CA PHE A 95 16.03 4.13 3.71
C PHE A 95 16.18 5.65 3.87
N PRO A 96 15.13 6.36 4.29
CA PRO A 96 15.24 7.78 4.60
C PRO A 96 16.18 8.03 5.78
N THR A 97 16.75 9.21 5.82
CA THR A 97 17.51 9.68 6.99
C THR A 97 16.56 9.86 8.19
N LYS A 98 17.13 9.91 9.39
CA LYS A 98 16.37 10.18 10.61
C LYS A 98 15.59 11.50 10.53
N GLU A 99 16.21 12.51 9.94
CA GLU A 99 15.59 13.82 9.71
C GLU A 99 14.45 13.75 8.71
N SER A 100 14.60 12.99 7.65
CA SER A 100 13.53 12.77 6.66
C SER A 100 12.34 12.05 7.29
N TYR A 101 12.57 11.01 8.10
CA TYR A 101 11.50 10.36 8.85
C TYR A 101 10.76 11.34 9.77
N LYS A 102 11.49 12.19 10.53
CA LYS A 102 10.85 13.19 11.39
C LYS A 102 9.97 14.16 10.60
N LYS A 103 10.44 14.63 9.43
CA LYS A 103 9.66 15.52 8.56
C LYS A 103 8.38 14.83 8.08
N LEU A 104 8.48 13.58 7.62
CA LEU A 104 7.33 12.80 7.19
C LEU A 104 6.33 12.57 8.34
N TYR A 105 6.79 12.30 9.55
CA TYR A 105 5.94 12.22 10.75
C TYR A 105 5.18 13.53 11.00
N ILE A 106 5.87 14.67 10.88
CA ILE A 106 5.24 15.99 11.07
C ILE A 106 4.17 16.23 10.00
N VAL A 107 4.45 15.87 8.74
CA VAL A 107 3.47 15.98 7.65
C VAL A 107 2.26 15.11 7.94
N ALA A 108 2.46 13.83 8.25
CA ALA A 108 1.40 12.90 8.58
C ALA A 108 0.49 13.42 9.70
N ALA A 109 1.10 13.93 10.78
CA ALA A 109 0.36 14.50 11.91
C ALA A 109 -0.45 15.76 11.51
N LYS A 110 0.14 16.64 10.70
CA LYS A 110 -0.52 17.87 10.25
C LYS A 110 -1.72 17.61 9.35
N VAL A 111 -1.62 16.64 8.45
CA VAL A 111 -2.72 16.26 7.56
C VAL A 111 -3.75 15.34 8.22
N GLY A 112 -3.44 14.87 9.43
CA GLY A 112 -4.32 13.97 10.19
C GLY A 112 -4.34 12.54 9.69
N CYS A 113 -3.26 12.07 9.03
CA CYS A 113 -3.10 10.66 8.73
C CYS A 113 -2.83 9.91 10.04
N ASN A 114 -3.70 8.96 10.40
CA ASN A 114 -3.69 8.32 11.71
C ASN A 114 -3.02 6.93 11.72
N TYR A 115 -2.83 6.31 10.56
CA TYR A 115 -2.18 5.01 10.45
C TYR A 115 -1.34 4.92 9.17
N TRP A 116 -0.03 4.67 9.30
CA TRP A 116 0.84 4.42 8.15
C TRP A 116 2.02 3.54 8.52
N THR A 117 2.62 2.92 7.52
CA THR A 117 3.84 2.14 7.65
C THR A 117 4.80 2.43 6.51
N TRP A 118 6.09 2.31 6.81
CA TRP A 118 7.17 2.42 5.83
C TRP A 118 7.51 1.02 5.32
N ASN A 119 7.45 0.86 4.01
CA ASN A 119 7.91 -0.35 3.36
C ASN A 119 9.20 -0.02 2.61
N VAL A 120 10.28 -0.69 2.98
CA VAL A 120 11.57 -0.53 2.34
C VAL A 120 12.00 -1.87 1.80
N LYS A 121 12.67 -1.87 0.65
CA LYS A 121 13.26 -3.08 0.09
C LYS A 121 14.35 -3.60 1.03
N CYS A 122 14.35 -4.88 1.28
CA CYS A 122 15.38 -5.60 2.03
C CYS A 122 16.04 -6.65 1.14
N THR A 123 17.29 -7.01 1.46
CA THR A 123 18.02 -8.10 0.81
C THR A 123 17.81 -9.39 1.58
N ILE A 124 17.46 -10.46 0.88
CA ILE A 124 17.24 -11.80 1.42
C ILE A 124 18.29 -12.75 0.82
N CYS A 125 19.09 -13.38 1.64
CA CYS A 125 20.03 -14.39 1.18
C CYS A 125 19.31 -15.71 0.94
N GLU A 126 19.43 -16.27 -0.27
CA GLU A 126 18.80 -17.53 -0.68
C GLU A 126 19.64 -18.78 -0.37
N GLU A 127 20.83 -18.61 0.21
CA GLU A 127 21.66 -19.74 0.61
C GLU A 127 21.00 -20.54 1.74
N LYS A 128 20.85 -21.86 1.54
CA LYS A 128 20.15 -22.76 2.47
C LYS A 128 20.66 -22.69 3.91
N ASN A 129 21.96 -22.46 4.07
CA ASN A 129 22.59 -22.41 5.40
C ASN A 129 22.78 -21.00 5.95
N CYS A 130 22.28 -19.98 5.25
CA CYS A 130 22.44 -18.60 5.65
C CYS A 130 21.10 -17.94 5.98
N GLY A 131 20.21 -17.79 4.99
CA GLY A 131 18.88 -17.20 5.17
C GLY A 131 18.88 -15.80 5.78
N TYR A 132 20.01 -15.07 5.71
CA TYR A 132 20.14 -13.76 6.37
C TYR A 132 19.31 -12.71 5.62
N ILE A 133 18.63 -11.85 6.39
CA ILE A 133 17.85 -10.73 5.86
C ILE A 133 18.51 -9.43 6.32
N ASP A 134 18.92 -8.61 5.35
CA ASP A 134 19.44 -7.26 5.60
C ASP A 134 18.40 -6.21 5.19
N LYS A 135 18.20 -5.21 6.04
CA LYS A 135 17.28 -4.10 5.80
C LYS A 135 17.69 -3.17 4.65
N ARG A 136 18.92 -3.27 4.17
CA ARG A 136 19.45 -2.49 3.04
C ARG A 136 19.26 -3.25 1.74
N THR A 137 19.24 -2.55 0.62
CA THR A 137 19.32 -3.13 -0.72
C THR A 137 20.79 -3.31 -1.09
N LEU A 138 21.27 -4.55 -1.12
CA LEU A 138 22.67 -4.93 -1.34
C LEU A 138 22.75 -5.83 -2.57
N ASP A 139 23.93 -5.92 -3.17
CA ASP A 139 24.23 -6.81 -4.30
C ASP A 139 24.77 -8.18 -3.88
N HIS A 140 25.04 -8.36 -2.59
CA HIS A 140 25.49 -9.60 -1.98
C HIS A 140 25.07 -9.69 -0.52
N CYS A 141 25.09 -10.91 0.01
CA CYS A 141 24.80 -11.14 1.42
C CYS A 141 25.97 -10.67 2.30
N PRO A 142 25.77 -9.75 3.26
CA PRO A 142 26.85 -9.27 4.12
C PRO A 142 27.33 -10.29 5.14
N LYS A 143 26.57 -11.39 5.34
CA LYS A 143 26.92 -12.46 6.29
C LYS A 143 27.78 -13.56 5.67
N CYS A 144 27.46 -14.01 4.44
CA CYS A 144 28.17 -15.12 3.80
C CYS A 144 28.83 -14.75 2.47
N GLY A 145 28.67 -13.50 2.00
CA GLY A 145 29.27 -13.03 0.73
C GLY A 145 28.59 -13.54 -0.54
N SER A 146 27.57 -14.39 -0.44
CA SER A 146 26.88 -14.95 -1.61
C SER A 146 26.15 -13.88 -2.40
N LYS A 147 26.18 -14.00 -3.73
CA LYS A 147 25.37 -13.22 -4.67
C LYS A 147 24.01 -13.86 -4.95
N ASN A 148 23.73 -15.05 -4.39
CA ASN A 148 22.43 -15.70 -4.49
C ASN A 148 21.47 -15.01 -3.51
N ILE A 149 20.91 -13.90 -3.93
CA ILE A 149 20.05 -13.05 -3.15
C ILE A 149 18.73 -12.76 -3.89
N SER A 150 17.72 -12.46 -3.15
CA SER A 150 16.47 -11.88 -3.63
C SER A 150 16.15 -10.60 -2.86
N TYR A 151 15.17 -9.87 -3.35
CA TYR A 151 14.68 -8.70 -2.64
C TYR A 151 13.28 -8.96 -2.10
N GLY A 152 12.97 -8.35 -0.98
CA GLY A 152 11.66 -8.42 -0.37
C GLY A 152 11.20 -7.06 0.11
N THR A 153 9.89 -6.88 0.13
CA THR A 153 9.27 -5.73 0.76
C THR A 153 8.02 -6.18 1.52
N ARG A 154 7.59 -5.36 2.45
CA ARG A 154 6.34 -5.59 3.14
C ARG A 154 5.18 -5.14 2.26
N VAL A 155 4.25 -6.03 1.96
CA VAL A 155 3.07 -5.71 1.16
C VAL A 155 1.87 -5.45 2.07
N ILE A 156 1.49 -6.44 2.86
CA ILE A 156 0.36 -6.35 3.80
C ILE A 156 0.76 -7.13 5.05
N GLY A 157 1.35 -6.47 6.02
CA GLY A 157 1.69 -7.13 7.27
C GLY A 157 2.71 -8.27 7.20
N TYR A 158 3.12 -8.73 6.02
CA TYR A 158 4.10 -9.79 5.80
C TYR A 158 5.10 -9.42 4.71
N LEU A 159 6.27 -10.04 4.78
CA LEU A 159 7.34 -9.86 3.80
C LEU A 159 7.04 -10.67 2.53
N ARG A 160 7.10 -10.02 1.37
CA ARG A 160 6.95 -10.65 0.07
C ARG A 160 8.22 -10.45 -0.76
N LYS A 161 8.68 -11.52 -1.43
CA LYS A 161 9.73 -11.40 -2.45
C LYS A 161 9.21 -10.61 -3.63
N ILE A 162 10.06 -9.72 -4.14
CA ILE A 162 9.84 -8.95 -5.35
C ILE A 162 10.92 -9.36 -6.35
N ASN A 163 10.49 -9.70 -7.55
CA ASN A 163 11.38 -10.04 -8.67
C ASN A 163 11.73 -8.78 -9.44
#